data_ab0e70c329ec575990c278807160119a
#
_entry.id   ab0e70c329ec575990c278807160119a
#
_cell.length_a   1.000
_cell.length_b   1.000
_cell.length_c   1.000
_cell.angle_alpha   90.00
_cell.angle_beta   90.00
_cell.angle_gamma   90.00
#
_symmetry.space_group_name_H-M   'P 1'
#
loop_
_entity.id
_entity.type
_entity.pdbx_description
1 polymer ?
#
loop_
_entity_poly.entity_id
_entity_poly.type
_entity_poly.pdbx_seq_one_letter_code
_entity_poly.pdbx_strand_id
1 'polypeptide(L)'
;MATSRSYMPSMANPTPDLFGTPVLPGLAYRDALVGRDEEAALIARIDEQQLAPFQFQGWLGKRLTRSFGWHYDFDTSRFGETDPLPDWLLPIRQRAAAFAKLPEEALVQALLIRYDPGAGIGWHRDRPVFDHVVGISLGVPAAMRFRRRKAGGFDRAAVPLAPRSVYHLSGEARHDWEHSIAEMEVTRWSITFRSFTASARQGRR
;
A
#
# COMPACT_ATOMS: atom_id res chain seq x y z
N MET A 1 -16.65 -6.94 41.62
CA MET A 1 -16.62 -7.24 40.15
C MET A 1 -16.56 -5.91 39.41
N ALA A 2 -15.37 -5.51 38.94
CA ALA A 2 -15.13 -4.25 38.24
C ALA A 2 -15.13 -4.54 36.73
N THR A 3 -16.13 -4.00 36.03
CA THR A 3 -16.23 -4.06 34.56
C THR A 3 -15.21 -3.09 33.93
N SER A 4 -14.18 -3.65 33.34
CA SER A 4 -13.22 -2.92 32.52
C SER A 4 -13.93 -2.42 31.26
N ARG A 5 -14.15 -1.10 31.17
CA ARG A 5 -14.56 -0.44 29.93
C ARG A 5 -13.33 -0.34 29.01
N SER A 6 -13.33 -1.13 27.95
CA SER A 6 -12.41 -0.97 26.82
C SER A 6 -12.58 0.43 26.23
N TYR A 7 -11.57 1.27 26.38
CA TYR A 7 -11.48 2.56 25.69
C TYR A 7 -11.06 2.29 24.23
N MET A 8 -12.03 2.31 23.31
CA MET A 8 -11.75 2.41 21.89
C MET A 8 -11.49 3.90 21.55
N PRO A 9 -10.29 4.26 21.06
CA PRO A 9 -10.09 5.62 20.57
C PRO A 9 -10.98 5.81 19.33
N SER A 10 -11.81 6.85 19.38
CA SER A 10 -12.59 7.33 18.25
C SER A 10 -11.63 7.66 17.11
N MET A 11 -11.69 6.89 16.03
CA MET A 11 -10.95 7.17 14.78
C MET A 11 -11.65 8.35 14.10
N ALA A 12 -11.28 9.56 14.49
CA ALA A 12 -11.67 10.73 13.72
C ALA A 12 -11.12 10.58 12.29
N ASN A 13 -12.01 10.62 11.28
CA ASN A 13 -11.58 10.79 9.90
C ASN A 13 -10.63 11.99 9.85
N PRO A 14 -9.48 11.91 9.18
CA PRO A 14 -8.64 13.06 8.95
C PRO A 14 -9.41 14.02 8.04
N THR A 15 -10.14 14.93 8.67
CA THR A 15 -10.76 16.05 7.97
C THR A 15 -9.60 16.89 7.44
N PRO A 16 -9.57 17.23 6.13
CA PRO A 16 -8.68 18.27 5.64
C PRO A 16 -8.86 19.49 6.53
N ASP A 17 -7.76 20.21 6.79
CA ASP A 17 -7.93 21.49 7.46
C ASP A 17 -8.89 22.39 6.64
N LEU A 18 -9.36 23.50 7.22
CA LEU A 18 -10.26 24.47 6.60
C LEU A 18 -9.79 24.96 5.20
N PHE A 19 -8.55 24.67 4.81
CA PHE A 19 -7.92 25.06 3.54
C PHE A 19 -7.69 23.87 2.58
N GLY A 20 -8.16 22.66 2.92
CA GLY A 20 -7.98 21.47 2.09
C GLY A 20 -6.54 20.97 2.03
N THR A 21 -5.68 21.35 2.97
CA THR A 21 -4.28 20.90 3.04
C THR A 21 -4.25 19.40 3.34
N PRO A 22 -3.52 18.59 2.56
CA PRO A 22 -3.37 17.18 2.86
C PRO A 22 -2.79 16.98 4.26
N VAL A 23 -3.33 16.01 5.02
CA VAL A 23 -2.82 15.63 6.36
C VAL A 23 -1.32 15.33 6.32
N LEU A 24 -0.81 14.94 5.17
CA LEU A 24 0.59 14.68 4.89
C LEU A 24 0.90 15.12 3.44
N PRO A 25 1.88 16.05 3.22
CA PRO A 25 2.26 16.48 1.88
C PRO A 25 2.65 15.29 0.99
N GLY A 26 2.06 15.20 -0.21
CA GLY A 26 2.29 14.08 -1.13
C GLY A 26 1.41 12.85 -0.89
N LEU A 27 0.51 12.88 0.10
CA LEU A 27 -0.53 11.87 0.30
C LEU A 27 -1.86 12.35 -0.29
N ALA A 28 -2.44 11.57 -1.20
CA ALA A 28 -3.84 11.71 -1.60
C ALA A 28 -4.62 10.46 -1.16
N TYR A 29 -5.88 10.66 -0.81
CA TYR A 29 -6.78 9.58 -0.38
C TYR A 29 -8.19 9.80 -0.93
N ARG A 30 -8.87 8.71 -1.29
CA ARG A 30 -10.28 8.72 -1.69
C ARG A 30 -10.94 7.41 -1.28
N ASP A 31 -12.15 7.52 -0.73
CA ASP A 31 -13.03 6.37 -0.49
C ASP A 31 -13.62 5.82 -1.80
N ALA A 32 -14.02 4.55 -1.77
CA ALA A 32 -14.84 3.90 -2.79
C ALA A 32 -14.30 4.01 -4.23
N LEU A 33 -13.03 3.62 -4.46
CA LEU A 33 -12.51 3.43 -5.81
C LEU A 33 -13.24 2.31 -6.56
N VAL A 34 -13.66 1.28 -5.84
CA VAL A 34 -14.35 0.08 -6.34
C VAL A 34 -15.68 -0.12 -5.61
N GLY A 35 -16.63 -0.77 -6.28
CA GLY A 35 -17.90 -1.18 -5.69
C GLY A 35 -17.78 -2.43 -4.80
N ARG A 36 -18.85 -2.82 -4.11
CA ARG A 36 -18.87 -3.99 -3.22
C ARG A 36 -18.68 -5.30 -3.98
N ASP A 37 -19.41 -5.48 -5.08
CA ASP A 37 -19.32 -6.71 -5.89
C ASP A 37 -17.96 -6.85 -6.54
N GLU A 38 -17.38 -5.73 -6.99
CA GLU A 38 -16.05 -5.69 -7.55
C GLU A 38 -14.98 -6.00 -6.49
N GLU A 39 -15.11 -5.47 -5.26
CA GLU A 39 -14.25 -5.83 -4.15
C GLU A 39 -14.24 -7.33 -3.89
N ALA A 40 -15.43 -7.96 -3.85
CA ALA A 40 -15.55 -9.40 -3.65
C ALA A 40 -14.88 -10.19 -4.78
N ALA A 41 -15.07 -9.76 -6.03
CA ALA A 41 -14.41 -10.37 -7.18
C ALA A 41 -12.88 -10.21 -7.14
N LEU A 42 -12.37 -9.03 -6.76
CA LEU A 42 -10.93 -8.79 -6.61
C LEU A 42 -10.31 -9.65 -5.51
N ILE A 43 -10.96 -9.78 -4.36
CA ILE A 43 -10.51 -10.63 -3.26
C ILE A 43 -10.42 -12.09 -3.73
N ALA A 44 -11.46 -12.61 -4.40
CA ALA A 44 -11.46 -13.96 -4.95
C ALA A 44 -10.30 -14.16 -5.94
N ARG A 45 -10.07 -13.20 -6.86
CA ARG A 45 -8.95 -13.24 -7.79
C ARG A 45 -7.59 -13.21 -7.11
N ILE A 46 -7.45 -12.45 -6.02
CA ILE A 46 -6.20 -12.43 -5.23
C ILE A 46 -5.97 -13.79 -4.57
N ASP A 47 -7.00 -14.39 -3.97
CA ASP A 47 -6.88 -15.67 -3.28
C ASP A 47 -6.63 -16.86 -4.23
N GLU A 48 -7.03 -16.76 -5.51
CA GLU A 48 -6.68 -17.70 -6.57
C GLU A 48 -5.19 -17.64 -6.95
N GLN A 49 -4.47 -16.56 -6.58
CA GLN A 49 -3.06 -16.43 -6.91
C GLN A 49 -2.19 -17.27 -5.97
N GLN A 50 -1.03 -17.71 -6.48
CA GLN A 50 0.00 -18.36 -5.66
C GLN A 50 0.73 -17.31 -4.81
N LEU A 51 0.09 -16.85 -3.72
CA LEU A 51 0.70 -15.95 -2.77
C LEU A 51 1.73 -16.69 -1.92
N ALA A 52 2.90 -16.10 -1.72
CA ALA A 52 3.97 -16.65 -0.88
C ALA A 52 4.26 -15.72 0.31
N PRO A 53 4.75 -16.26 1.44
CA PRO A 53 5.24 -15.43 2.53
C PRO A 53 6.27 -14.41 2.04
N PHE A 54 6.13 -13.17 2.49
CA PHE A 54 7.09 -12.12 2.13
C PHE A 54 8.47 -12.47 2.69
N GLN A 55 9.45 -12.61 1.80
CA GLN A 55 10.83 -12.96 2.17
C GLN A 55 11.71 -11.70 2.22
N PHE A 56 12.49 -11.57 3.29
CA PHE A 56 13.42 -10.46 3.48
C PHE A 56 14.69 -10.96 4.18
N GLN A 57 15.81 -11.02 3.47
CA GLN A 57 17.11 -11.43 4.00
C GLN A 57 17.05 -12.74 4.82
N GLY A 58 16.43 -13.77 4.26
CA GLY A 58 16.25 -15.06 4.93
C GLY A 58 15.14 -15.11 5.98
N TRP A 59 14.46 -13.99 6.28
CA TRP A 59 13.35 -13.94 7.22
C TRP A 59 12.00 -13.97 6.49
N LEU A 60 11.07 -14.79 6.95
CA LEU A 60 9.74 -14.93 6.41
C LEU A 60 8.75 -14.05 7.19
N GLY A 61 8.17 -13.08 6.52
CA GLY A 61 7.07 -12.29 7.07
C GLY A 61 5.75 -13.06 7.06
N LYS A 62 4.84 -12.71 7.97
CA LYS A 62 3.52 -13.34 8.07
C LYS A 62 2.58 -12.99 6.92
N ARG A 63 2.78 -11.84 6.25
CA ARG A 63 1.95 -11.43 5.10
C ARG A 63 2.30 -12.24 3.87
N LEU A 64 1.29 -12.58 3.06
CA LEU A 64 1.45 -13.28 1.80
C LEU A 64 1.45 -12.28 0.65
N THR A 65 2.32 -12.47 -0.34
CA THR A 65 2.52 -11.53 -1.45
C THR A 65 2.72 -12.22 -2.78
N ARG A 66 2.34 -11.53 -3.88
CA ARG A 66 2.74 -11.86 -5.25
C ARG A 66 2.96 -10.56 -6.04
N SER A 67 4.08 -10.48 -6.75
CA SER A 67 4.42 -9.38 -7.65
C SER A 67 4.12 -9.73 -9.10
N PHE A 68 3.72 -8.72 -9.88
CA PHE A 68 3.57 -8.77 -11.33
C PHE A 68 4.28 -7.59 -11.98
N GLY A 69 4.74 -7.77 -13.22
CA GLY A 69 5.52 -6.81 -13.97
C GLY A 69 6.96 -6.77 -13.50
N TRP A 70 7.19 -6.40 -12.26
CA TRP A 70 8.53 -6.30 -11.68
C TRP A 70 8.59 -6.87 -10.28
N HIS A 71 9.70 -7.55 -9.96
CA HIS A 71 9.98 -8.13 -8.65
C HIS A 71 11.36 -7.71 -8.15
N TYR A 72 11.47 -7.46 -6.84
CA TYR A 72 12.74 -7.29 -6.16
C TYR A 72 12.99 -8.51 -5.27
N ASP A 73 14.05 -9.24 -5.60
CA ASP A 73 14.56 -10.34 -4.78
C ASP A 73 15.48 -9.77 -3.68
N PHE A 74 15.06 -9.91 -2.43
CA PHE A 74 15.77 -9.38 -1.26
C PHE A 74 17.01 -10.20 -0.89
N ASP A 75 17.08 -11.47 -1.28
CA ASP A 75 18.20 -12.35 -0.97
C ASP A 75 19.35 -12.11 -1.94
N THR A 76 19.05 -11.94 -3.22
CA THR A 76 20.05 -11.68 -4.25
C THR A 76 20.28 -10.20 -4.53
N SER A 77 19.48 -9.31 -3.92
CA SER A 77 19.45 -7.86 -4.20
C SER A 77 19.22 -7.53 -5.67
N ARG A 78 18.60 -8.43 -6.42
CA ARG A 78 18.31 -8.25 -7.83
C ARG A 78 16.90 -7.72 -8.05
N PHE A 79 16.78 -6.84 -9.03
CA PHE A 79 15.51 -6.31 -9.50
C PHE A 79 15.32 -6.74 -10.96
N GLY A 80 14.22 -7.40 -11.26
CA GLY A 80 13.96 -7.97 -12.59
C GLY A 80 12.49 -8.02 -12.95
N GLU A 81 12.25 -8.33 -14.22
CA GLU A 81 10.90 -8.63 -14.71
C GLU A 81 10.40 -9.94 -14.13
N THR A 82 9.09 -10.00 -13.95
CA THR A 82 8.36 -11.20 -13.54
C THR A 82 7.12 -11.34 -14.42
N ASP A 83 6.19 -12.23 -14.08
CA ASP A 83 4.96 -12.41 -14.86
C ASP A 83 4.31 -11.04 -15.18
N PRO A 84 3.76 -10.85 -16.39
CA PRO A 84 3.06 -9.62 -16.76
C PRO A 84 1.84 -9.40 -15.86
N LEU A 85 1.37 -8.15 -15.77
CA LEU A 85 0.12 -7.86 -15.09
C LEU A 85 -1.02 -8.64 -15.74
N PRO A 86 -1.78 -9.45 -14.99
CA PRO A 86 -2.91 -10.19 -15.55
C PRO A 86 -4.04 -9.24 -15.97
N ASP A 87 -4.80 -9.61 -16.98
CA ASP A 87 -5.85 -8.78 -17.59
C ASP A 87 -6.87 -8.24 -16.59
N TRP A 88 -7.22 -9.02 -15.55
CA TRP A 88 -8.16 -8.59 -14.53
C TRP A 88 -7.66 -7.43 -13.66
N LEU A 89 -6.34 -7.17 -13.63
CA LEU A 89 -5.75 -6.01 -12.94
C LEU A 89 -5.73 -4.75 -13.81
N LEU A 90 -5.84 -4.85 -15.13
CA LEU A 90 -5.71 -3.70 -16.03
C LEU A 90 -6.77 -2.61 -15.77
N PRO A 91 -8.08 -2.93 -15.59
CA PRO A 91 -9.07 -1.92 -15.27
C PRO A 91 -8.82 -1.21 -13.92
N ILE A 92 -8.25 -1.93 -12.95
CA ILE A 92 -7.89 -1.35 -11.64
C ILE A 92 -6.66 -0.47 -11.77
N ARG A 93 -5.64 -0.89 -12.55
CA ARG A 93 -4.44 -0.09 -12.85
C ARG A 93 -4.83 1.23 -13.51
N GLN A 94 -5.72 1.20 -14.49
CA GLN A 94 -6.21 2.40 -15.18
C GLN A 94 -6.84 3.40 -14.19
N ARG A 95 -7.74 2.95 -13.30
CA ARG A 95 -8.37 3.81 -12.30
C ARG A 95 -7.37 4.31 -11.24
N ALA A 96 -6.40 3.49 -10.84
CA ALA A 96 -5.33 3.88 -9.94
C ALA A 96 -4.44 4.97 -10.57
N ALA A 97 -4.06 4.81 -11.84
CA ALA A 97 -3.30 5.80 -12.60
C ALA A 97 -4.07 7.11 -12.75
N ALA A 98 -5.35 7.05 -13.12
CA ALA A 98 -6.21 8.24 -13.23
C ALA A 98 -6.33 8.99 -11.89
N PHE A 99 -6.48 8.26 -10.76
CA PHE A 99 -6.49 8.86 -9.43
C PHE A 99 -5.18 9.57 -9.09
N ALA A 100 -4.05 8.97 -9.44
CA ALA A 100 -2.72 9.53 -9.21
C ALA A 100 -2.30 10.57 -10.25
N LYS A 101 -3.14 10.85 -11.28
CA LYS A 101 -2.84 11.73 -12.43
C LYS A 101 -1.58 11.30 -13.18
N LEU A 102 -1.41 9.99 -13.37
CA LEU A 102 -0.31 9.36 -14.09
C LEU A 102 -0.80 8.72 -15.39
N PRO A 103 0.07 8.60 -16.42
CA PRO A 103 -0.18 7.67 -17.51
C PRO A 103 -0.31 6.24 -16.97
N GLU A 104 -1.21 5.45 -17.56
CA GLU A 104 -1.47 4.08 -17.09
C GLU A 104 -0.22 3.21 -17.12
N GLU A 105 0.56 3.31 -18.20
CA GLU A 105 1.81 2.59 -18.40
C GLU A 105 2.92 2.98 -17.44
N ALA A 106 2.78 4.09 -16.71
CA ALA A 106 3.74 4.47 -15.67
C ALA A 106 3.68 3.52 -14.46
N LEU A 107 2.53 2.88 -14.21
CA LEU A 107 2.38 1.88 -13.15
C LEU A 107 2.85 0.51 -13.65
N VAL A 108 4.13 0.26 -13.47
CA VAL A 108 4.87 -0.90 -14.05
C VAL A 108 4.85 -2.16 -13.19
N GLN A 109 4.54 -2.02 -11.90
CA GLN A 109 4.46 -3.11 -10.95
C GLN A 109 3.10 -3.16 -10.28
N ALA A 110 2.57 -4.37 -10.08
CA ALA A 110 1.49 -4.64 -9.15
C ALA A 110 1.99 -5.61 -8.06
N LEU A 111 1.70 -5.30 -6.79
CA LEU A 111 1.94 -6.16 -5.64
C LEU A 111 0.60 -6.50 -5.00
N LEU A 112 0.22 -7.77 -5.04
CA LEU A 112 -0.90 -8.31 -4.28
C LEU A 112 -0.42 -8.65 -2.88
N ILE A 113 -1.22 -8.30 -1.87
CA ILE A 113 -0.89 -8.58 -0.48
C ILE A 113 -2.13 -9.09 0.24
N ARG A 114 -1.95 -10.19 1.00
CA ARG A 114 -2.92 -10.70 1.97
C ARG A 114 -2.29 -10.65 3.35
N TYR A 115 -3.03 -10.05 4.28
CA TYR A 115 -2.68 -9.98 5.69
C TYR A 115 -3.65 -10.89 6.45
N ASP A 116 -3.22 -12.06 6.84
CA ASP A 116 -3.96 -12.94 7.73
C ASP A 116 -3.87 -12.42 9.18
N PRO A 117 -4.70 -12.93 10.13
CA PRO A 117 -4.59 -12.56 11.54
C PRO A 117 -3.16 -12.67 12.07
N GLY A 118 -2.69 -11.62 12.74
CA GLY A 118 -1.33 -11.48 13.23
C GLY A 118 -0.31 -11.01 12.17
N ALA A 119 -0.72 -10.83 10.90
CA ALA A 119 0.15 -10.26 9.88
C ALA A 119 0.03 -8.73 9.85
N GLY A 120 1.14 -8.06 9.65
CA GLY A 120 1.25 -6.62 9.48
C GLY A 120 2.45 -6.26 8.61
N ILE A 121 2.79 -4.98 8.54
CA ILE A 121 4.04 -4.53 7.94
C ILE A 121 4.70 -3.49 8.85
N GLY A 122 5.96 -3.76 9.21
CA GLY A 122 6.79 -2.90 10.03
C GLY A 122 7.11 -1.55 9.36
N TRP A 123 7.77 -0.67 10.10
CA TRP A 123 8.18 0.63 9.60
C TRP A 123 9.17 0.50 8.44
N HIS A 124 8.81 1.03 7.28
CA HIS A 124 9.64 1.00 6.07
C HIS A 124 9.30 2.15 5.12
N ARG A 125 10.17 2.37 4.19
CA ARG A 125 9.92 3.11 2.94
C ARG A 125 9.97 2.13 1.78
N ASP A 126 9.16 2.35 0.75
CA ASP A 126 9.28 1.58 -0.47
C ASP A 126 10.67 1.72 -1.09
N ARG A 127 11.06 0.76 -1.94
CA ARG A 127 12.38 0.76 -2.57
C ARG A 127 12.65 2.05 -3.34
N PRO A 128 13.89 2.60 -3.29
CA PRO A 128 14.25 3.86 -3.97
C PRO A 128 14.05 3.84 -5.49
N VAL A 129 13.99 2.64 -6.10
CA VAL A 129 13.72 2.47 -7.53
C VAL A 129 12.30 2.91 -7.92
N PHE A 130 11.38 2.91 -6.97
CA PHE A 130 9.99 3.33 -7.18
C PHE A 130 9.77 4.78 -6.78
N ASP A 131 8.91 5.46 -7.55
CA ASP A 131 8.52 6.86 -7.32
C ASP A 131 7.12 6.93 -6.73
N HIS A 132 6.08 6.78 -7.53
CA HIS A 132 4.70 6.80 -7.07
C HIS A 132 4.27 5.43 -6.55
N VAL A 133 3.49 5.43 -5.48
CA VAL A 133 2.87 4.23 -4.90
C VAL A 133 1.36 4.46 -4.77
N VAL A 134 0.56 3.66 -5.46
CA VAL A 134 -0.91 3.74 -5.43
C VAL A 134 -1.46 2.45 -4.87
N GLY A 135 -2.10 2.51 -3.70
CA GLY A 135 -2.62 1.33 -3.02
C GLY A 135 -4.14 1.32 -2.92
N ILE A 136 -4.76 0.17 -3.15
CA ILE A 136 -6.18 -0.08 -2.97
C ILE A 136 -6.36 -0.99 -1.77
N SER A 137 -7.20 -0.59 -0.82
CA SER A 137 -7.52 -1.34 0.41
C SER A 137 -8.78 -2.17 0.20
N LEU A 138 -8.76 -3.45 0.57
CA LEU A 138 -9.87 -4.38 0.40
C LEU A 138 -10.12 -5.17 1.69
N GLY A 139 -11.39 -5.56 1.91
CA GLY A 139 -11.84 -6.37 3.04
C GLY A 139 -12.15 -5.54 4.28
N VAL A 140 -11.28 -5.54 5.28
CA VAL A 140 -11.50 -4.80 6.54
C VAL A 140 -10.67 -3.51 6.60
N PRO A 141 -11.11 -2.49 7.38
CA PRO A 141 -10.35 -1.25 7.53
C PRO A 141 -9.00 -1.49 8.23
N ALA A 142 -8.04 -0.63 7.92
CA ALA A 142 -6.76 -0.57 8.60
C ALA A 142 -6.36 0.90 8.84
N ALA A 143 -5.32 1.13 9.63
CA ALA A 143 -4.68 2.43 9.76
C ALA A 143 -3.27 2.36 9.18
N MET A 144 -2.98 3.17 8.16
CA MET A 144 -1.61 3.40 7.72
C MET A 144 -0.98 4.46 8.61
N ARG A 145 0.02 4.06 9.37
CA ARG A 145 0.76 4.92 10.27
C ARG A 145 2.00 5.44 9.55
N PHE A 146 2.33 6.71 9.76
CA PHE A 146 3.50 7.38 9.21
C PHE A 146 4.40 7.90 10.33
N ARG A 147 5.70 7.89 10.08
CA ARG A 147 6.69 8.57 10.92
C ARG A 147 7.83 9.14 10.09
N ARG A 148 8.35 10.27 10.52
CA ARG A 148 9.56 10.90 9.98
C ARG A 148 10.48 11.27 11.14
N ARG A 149 11.76 10.92 11.02
CA ARG A 149 12.76 11.28 12.06
C ARG A 149 12.97 12.78 12.11
N LYS A 150 13.04 13.32 13.32
CA LYS A 150 13.44 14.69 13.60
C LYS A 150 14.35 14.76 14.82
N ALA A 151 14.92 15.93 15.14
CA ALA A 151 15.66 16.15 16.39
C ALA A 151 14.75 15.83 17.58
N GLY A 152 15.21 14.94 18.46
CA GLY A 152 14.49 14.54 19.67
C GLY A 152 13.34 13.55 19.47
N GLY A 153 13.16 12.94 18.26
CA GLY A 153 12.13 11.91 18.09
C GLY A 153 11.57 11.75 16.69
N PHE A 154 10.24 11.69 16.59
CA PHE A 154 9.54 11.47 15.33
C PHE A 154 8.31 12.37 15.21
N ASP A 155 8.13 12.98 14.05
CA ASP A 155 6.80 13.38 13.58
C ASP A 155 5.98 12.14 13.30
N ARG A 156 4.68 12.20 13.57
CA ARG A 156 3.77 11.06 13.37
C ARG A 156 2.48 11.53 12.73
N ALA A 157 1.94 10.69 11.84
CA ALA A 157 0.63 10.84 11.25
C ALA A 157 -0.02 9.47 11.07
N ALA A 158 -1.32 9.42 10.87
CA ALA A 158 -2.04 8.21 10.53
C ALA A 158 -3.20 8.54 9.58
N VAL A 159 -3.46 7.63 8.65
CA VAL A 159 -4.57 7.75 7.69
C VAL A 159 -5.38 6.47 7.75
N PRO A 160 -6.71 6.54 7.96
CA PRO A 160 -7.57 5.38 7.86
C PRO A 160 -7.61 4.88 6.42
N LEU A 161 -7.48 3.58 6.24
CA LEU A 161 -7.68 2.87 4.99
C LEU A 161 -9.02 2.14 5.06
N ALA A 162 -10.09 2.79 4.62
CA ALA A 162 -11.39 2.13 4.51
C ALA A 162 -11.36 1.03 3.45
N PRO A 163 -12.20 -0.03 3.55
CA PRO A 163 -12.39 -0.97 2.46
C PRO A 163 -12.77 -0.24 1.17
N ARG A 164 -12.26 -0.68 0.04
CA ARG A 164 -12.46 -0.12 -1.31
C ARG A 164 -11.85 1.28 -1.53
N SER A 165 -11.12 1.81 -0.57
CA SER A 165 -10.42 3.08 -0.71
C SER A 165 -9.14 2.96 -1.53
N VAL A 166 -8.69 4.10 -2.04
CA VAL A 166 -7.41 4.27 -2.73
C VAL A 166 -6.59 5.36 -2.06
N TYR A 167 -5.29 5.14 -1.95
CA TYR A 167 -4.32 6.15 -1.54
C TYR A 167 -3.18 6.26 -2.56
N HIS A 168 -2.58 7.43 -2.62
CA HIS A 168 -1.40 7.69 -3.45
C HIS A 168 -0.33 8.36 -2.61
N LEU A 169 0.86 7.77 -2.60
CA LEU A 169 2.07 8.33 -1.99
C LEU A 169 2.98 8.86 -3.09
N SER A 170 3.35 10.12 -2.97
CA SER A 170 4.28 10.83 -3.85
C SER A 170 5.09 11.84 -3.04
N GLY A 171 6.15 12.43 -3.64
CA GLY A 171 6.93 13.49 -3.01
C GLY A 171 7.33 13.15 -1.57
N GLU A 172 7.08 14.06 -0.62
CA GLU A 172 7.48 13.94 0.78
C GLU A 172 6.91 12.68 1.45
N ALA A 173 5.60 12.39 1.28
CA ALA A 173 4.97 11.20 1.86
C ALA A 173 5.64 9.90 1.40
N ARG A 174 6.14 9.88 0.17
CA ARG A 174 6.81 8.71 -0.43
C ARG A 174 8.29 8.62 -0.04
N HIS A 175 9.01 9.72 -0.01
CA HIS A 175 10.47 9.71 0.09
C HIS A 175 10.99 9.96 1.50
N ASP A 176 10.29 10.76 2.32
CA ASP A 176 10.79 11.20 3.62
C ASP A 176 10.14 10.44 4.79
N TRP A 177 8.93 9.93 4.61
CA TRP A 177 8.21 9.23 5.65
C TRP A 177 8.31 7.71 5.53
N GLU A 178 8.56 7.06 6.67
CA GLU A 178 8.31 5.63 6.82
C GLU A 178 6.83 5.40 7.09
N HIS A 179 6.30 4.29 6.62
CA HIS A 179 4.93 3.88 6.91
C HIS A 179 4.84 2.44 7.39
N SER A 180 3.74 2.12 8.08
CA SER A 180 3.48 0.79 8.66
C SER A 180 1.99 0.54 8.79
N ILE A 181 1.61 -0.75 8.83
CA ILE A 181 0.27 -1.23 9.21
C ILE A 181 0.47 -2.18 10.39
N ALA A 182 -0.30 -2.00 11.47
CA ALA A 182 -0.27 -2.90 12.62
C ALA A 182 -0.68 -4.33 12.22
N GLU A 183 -0.40 -5.29 13.09
CA GLU A 183 -0.93 -6.64 12.91
C GLU A 183 -2.45 -6.61 12.84
N MET A 184 -3.00 -7.34 11.86
CA MET A 184 -4.43 -7.42 11.62
C MET A 184 -5.05 -8.50 12.50
N GLU A 185 -6.28 -8.27 12.97
CA GLU A 185 -7.06 -9.28 13.70
C GLU A 185 -7.92 -10.12 12.76
N VAL A 186 -8.28 -9.55 11.61
CA VAL A 186 -9.12 -10.17 10.56
C VAL A 186 -8.41 -10.05 9.23
N THR A 187 -8.58 -11.03 8.35
CA THR A 187 -7.92 -11.04 7.04
C THR A 187 -8.26 -9.78 6.23
N ARG A 188 -7.22 -9.16 5.68
CA ARG A 188 -7.27 -7.96 4.85
C ARG A 188 -6.47 -8.19 3.57
N TRP A 189 -6.91 -7.59 2.46
CA TRP A 189 -6.20 -7.62 1.19
C TRP A 189 -5.83 -6.21 0.73
N SER A 190 -4.82 -6.11 -0.11
CA SER A 190 -4.51 -4.88 -0.83
C SER A 190 -3.86 -5.15 -2.17
N ILE A 191 -4.07 -4.22 -3.11
CA ILE A 191 -3.36 -4.16 -4.38
C ILE A 191 -2.54 -2.87 -4.36
N THR A 192 -1.24 -2.97 -4.61
CA THR A 192 -0.36 -1.80 -4.66
C THR A 192 0.31 -1.72 -6.02
N PHE A 193 0.11 -0.61 -6.74
CA PHE A 193 0.81 -0.30 -7.98
C PHE A 193 1.96 0.67 -7.73
N ARG A 194 3.04 0.53 -8.51
CA ARG A 194 4.23 1.39 -8.39
C ARG A 194 4.73 1.82 -9.75
N SER A 195 5.20 3.07 -9.82
CA SER A 195 5.96 3.59 -10.96
C SER A 195 7.45 3.59 -10.68
N PHE A 196 8.28 3.60 -11.73
CA PHE A 196 9.71 3.84 -11.59
C PHE A 196 10.03 5.32 -11.42
N THR A 197 11.15 5.60 -10.73
CA THR A 197 11.82 6.90 -10.78
C THR A 197 12.35 7.20 -12.20
N ALA A 198 12.58 8.46 -12.49
CA ALA A 198 13.14 8.87 -13.78
C ALA A 198 14.49 8.19 -14.09
N SER A 199 15.36 8.09 -13.07
CA SER A 199 16.67 7.41 -13.19
C SER A 199 16.54 5.92 -13.48
N ALA A 200 15.60 5.22 -12.82
CA ALA A 200 15.38 3.81 -13.05
C ALA A 200 14.80 3.51 -14.45
N ARG A 201 14.07 4.46 -15.05
CA ARG A 201 13.55 4.36 -16.43
C ARG A 201 14.65 4.51 -17.47
N GLN A 202 15.61 5.40 -17.25
CA GLN A 202 16.72 5.66 -18.19
C GLN A 202 17.74 4.52 -18.26
N GLY A 203 18.05 3.86 -17.16
CA GLY A 203 18.99 2.74 -17.12
C GLY A 203 18.49 1.44 -17.75
N ARG A 204 17.29 1.44 -18.38
CA ARG A 204 16.61 0.27 -18.96
C ARG A 204 16.29 0.41 -20.46
N ARG A 205 16.81 1.45 -21.10
CA ARG A 205 16.75 1.66 -22.56
C ARG A 205 17.95 1.06 -23.26
#